data_67621329d8bacba0abebb78bdbe15af6
#
_entry.id   67621329d8bacba0abebb78bdbe15af6
#
_cell.length_a   1.000
_cell.length_b   1.000
_cell.length_c   1.000
_cell.angle_alpha   90.00
_cell.angle_beta   90.00
_cell.angle_gamma   90.00
#
_symmetry.space_group_name_H-M   'P 1'
#
loop_
_entity.id
_entity.type
_entity.pdbx_description
1 polymer ?
#
loop_
_entity_poly.entity_id
_entity_poly.type
_entity_poly.pdbx_seq_one_letter_code
_entity_poly.pdbx_strand_id
1 'polypeptide(L)'
;ATPINPQNRHEAIGEPETIEAWTRFTFPGRAGAYSDFTWDWTCFHGIDWDEATKRSGLWLFEGKQWNESVDTEFGNFDYLMGCDVHVTDPRVSEELDRWGRWYVETTGVDALRLDAVKHVGSDFYARWLGDLRASTGHPLPAVGEYWSGDVHELEDYLTRVPNVMLFDVPLHYHLHDASVSDGNVDLSRLW
;
A
#
# COMPACT_ATOMS: atom_id res chain seq x y z
N ALA A 1 8.93 10.07 -17.23
CA ALA A 1 8.21 8.85 -16.77
C ALA A 1 7.91 7.95 -17.96
N THR A 2 7.81 6.65 -17.74
CA THR A 2 7.51 5.65 -18.78
C THR A 2 6.08 5.17 -18.65
N PRO A 3 5.25 5.22 -19.71
CA PRO A 3 3.90 4.68 -19.70
C PRO A 3 3.91 3.16 -19.54
N ILE A 4 3.11 2.64 -18.60
CA ILE A 4 3.06 1.22 -18.23
C ILE A 4 1.70 0.63 -18.58
N ASN A 5 1.68 -0.64 -18.99
CA ASN A 5 0.46 -1.40 -19.22
C ASN A 5 -0.28 -1.65 -17.88
N PRO A 6 -1.52 -1.13 -17.70
CA PRO A 6 -2.26 -1.35 -16.46
C PRO A 6 -2.59 -2.83 -16.17
N GLN A 7 -2.58 -3.69 -17.19
CA GLN A 7 -2.88 -5.12 -17.08
C GLN A 7 -1.62 -6.00 -17.01
N ASN A 8 -0.43 -5.40 -17.22
CA ASN A 8 0.85 -6.06 -17.04
C ASN A 8 1.90 -5.01 -16.66
N ARG A 9 2.12 -4.83 -15.37
CA ARG A 9 2.96 -3.76 -14.80
C ARG A 9 4.45 -3.86 -15.15
N HIS A 10 4.89 -5.00 -15.70
CA HIS A 10 6.26 -5.17 -16.22
C HIS A 10 6.43 -4.69 -17.66
N GLU A 11 5.34 -4.30 -18.32
CA GLU A 11 5.35 -3.91 -19.74
C GLU A 11 5.22 -2.40 -19.92
N ALA A 12 6.22 -1.79 -20.54
CA ALA A 12 6.12 -0.42 -21.04
C ALA A 12 5.29 -0.39 -22.34
N ILE A 13 4.35 0.54 -22.45
CA ILE A 13 3.48 0.71 -23.63
C ILE A 13 3.82 1.94 -24.47
N GLY A 14 4.91 2.64 -24.14
CA GLY A 14 5.37 3.81 -24.88
C GLY A 14 6.80 4.18 -24.52
N GLU A 15 7.35 5.14 -25.27
CA GLU A 15 8.62 5.75 -24.96
C GLU A 15 8.51 6.66 -23.72
N PRO A 16 9.62 6.86 -22.97
CA PRO A 16 9.64 7.81 -21.88
C PRO A 16 9.18 9.20 -22.31
N GLU A 17 8.31 9.80 -21.54
CA GLU A 17 7.75 11.13 -21.79
C GLU A 17 7.82 12.02 -20.54
N THR A 18 7.77 13.35 -20.74
CA THR A 18 7.66 14.27 -19.63
C THR A 18 6.20 14.48 -19.26
N ILE A 19 5.87 14.28 -18.00
CA ILE A 19 4.54 14.51 -17.44
C ILE A 19 4.60 15.57 -16.34
N GLU A 20 3.47 16.19 -16.01
CA GLU A 20 3.30 17.05 -14.84
C GLU A 20 2.53 16.29 -13.77
N ALA A 21 3.18 16.05 -12.62
CA ALA A 21 2.66 15.24 -11.53
C ALA A 21 2.57 16.04 -10.22
N TRP A 22 1.49 15.84 -9.48
CA TRP A 22 1.29 16.47 -8.17
C TRP A 22 2.02 15.67 -7.06
N THR A 23 3.33 15.78 -7.02
CA THR A 23 4.19 15.04 -6.11
C THR A 23 4.95 15.93 -5.12
N ARG A 24 4.82 17.26 -5.24
CA ARG A 24 5.55 18.21 -4.40
C ARG A 24 4.72 18.63 -3.20
N PHE A 25 5.10 18.13 -2.01
CA PHE A 25 4.46 18.47 -0.74
C PHE A 25 5.48 19.06 0.22
N THR A 26 5.39 20.36 0.49
CA THR A 26 6.34 21.12 1.32
C THR A 26 5.79 21.45 2.72
N PHE A 27 4.51 21.22 2.95
CA PHE A 27 3.82 21.39 4.23
C PHE A 27 4.16 22.69 4.98
N PRO A 28 3.98 23.86 4.38
CA PRO A 28 4.36 25.15 4.99
C PRO A 28 3.67 25.42 6.33
N GLY A 29 2.50 24.81 6.57
CA GLY A 29 1.78 24.88 7.84
C GLY A 29 2.49 24.22 9.02
N ARG A 30 3.50 23.38 8.80
CA ARG A 30 4.33 22.81 9.88
C ARG A 30 5.19 23.87 10.56
N ALA A 31 5.58 24.96 9.87
CA ALA A 31 6.42 26.05 10.38
C ALA A 31 7.72 25.54 11.07
N GLY A 32 8.33 24.47 10.54
CA GLY A 32 9.53 23.84 11.12
C GLY A 32 9.26 22.87 12.29
N ALA A 33 7.98 22.62 12.64
CA ALA A 33 7.64 21.61 13.63
C ALA A 33 7.56 20.20 13.02
N TYR A 34 7.78 19.17 13.85
CA TYR A 34 7.65 17.74 13.56
C TYR A 34 8.73 17.16 12.64
N SER A 35 8.82 17.60 11.39
CA SER A 35 9.75 17.08 10.40
C SER A 35 10.07 18.13 9.34
N ASP A 36 11.33 18.17 8.90
CA ASP A 36 11.79 19.00 7.77
C ASP A 36 11.67 18.26 6.43
N PHE A 37 11.17 17.02 6.43
CA PHE A 37 11.05 16.23 5.22
C PHE A 37 10.02 16.85 4.28
N THR A 38 10.40 16.97 3.02
CA THR A 38 9.52 17.39 1.92
C THR A 38 9.45 16.30 0.87
N TRP A 39 8.27 16.15 0.29
CA TRP A 39 8.03 15.16 -0.74
C TRP A 39 8.23 15.78 -2.13
N ASP A 40 8.80 15.00 -3.03
CA ASP A 40 8.87 15.27 -4.45
C ASP A 40 8.69 13.96 -5.24
N TRP A 41 8.75 14.02 -6.57
CA TRP A 41 8.56 12.85 -7.42
C TRP A 41 9.53 11.68 -7.11
N THR A 42 10.70 11.95 -6.55
CA THR A 42 11.67 10.90 -6.19
C THR A 42 11.22 10.03 -5.02
N CYS A 43 10.22 10.49 -4.26
CA CYS A 43 9.61 9.76 -3.14
C CYS A 43 8.55 8.74 -3.59
N PHE A 44 8.30 8.62 -4.87
CA PHE A 44 7.24 7.77 -5.43
C PHE A 44 7.80 6.86 -6.53
N HIS A 45 7.16 5.70 -6.75
CA HIS A 45 7.47 4.85 -7.89
C HIS A 45 6.78 5.36 -9.16
N GLY A 46 5.50 5.71 -9.07
CA GLY A 46 4.71 6.12 -10.21
C GLY A 46 3.45 6.90 -9.86
N ILE A 47 2.65 7.18 -10.89
CA ILE A 47 1.43 7.98 -10.81
C ILE A 47 0.44 7.59 -11.91
N ASP A 48 -0.84 7.93 -11.72
CA ASP A 48 -1.93 7.63 -12.65
C ASP A 48 -2.50 8.84 -13.42
N TRP A 49 -1.94 10.05 -13.21
CA TRP A 49 -2.44 11.28 -13.81
C TRP A 49 -1.34 12.20 -14.30
N ASP A 50 -1.48 12.65 -15.56
CA ASP A 50 -0.67 13.73 -16.13
C ASP A 50 -1.48 15.03 -16.16
N GLU A 51 -1.08 15.98 -15.32
CA GLU A 51 -1.77 17.27 -15.18
C GLU A 51 -1.59 18.16 -16.41
N ALA A 52 -0.48 18.06 -17.14
CA ALA A 52 -0.23 18.88 -18.32
C ALA A 52 -1.20 18.56 -19.46
N THR A 53 -1.49 17.28 -19.68
CA THR A 53 -2.35 16.81 -20.79
C THR A 53 -3.75 16.39 -20.33
N LYS A 54 -4.02 16.41 -18.99
CA LYS A 54 -5.28 15.93 -18.38
C LYS A 54 -5.60 14.48 -18.75
N ARG A 55 -4.59 13.64 -18.78
CA ARG A 55 -4.69 12.25 -19.22
C ARG A 55 -4.50 11.29 -18.04
N SER A 56 -5.42 10.34 -17.93
CA SER A 56 -5.25 9.17 -17.05
C SER A 56 -4.41 8.12 -17.76
N GLY A 57 -3.58 7.43 -16.99
CA GLY A 57 -2.70 6.35 -17.43
C GLY A 57 -1.97 5.77 -16.23
N LEU A 58 -0.97 4.96 -16.46
CA LEU A 58 -0.04 4.54 -15.42
C LEU A 58 1.38 4.85 -15.89
N TRP A 59 2.09 5.61 -15.10
CA TRP A 59 3.48 6.00 -15.39
C TRP A 59 4.39 5.58 -14.26
N LEU A 60 5.48 4.91 -14.63
CA LEU A 60 6.62 4.66 -13.76
C LEU A 60 7.62 5.81 -13.90
N PHE A 61 8.04 6.42 -12.79
CA PHE A 61 9.00 7.52 -12.82
C PHE A 61 10.39 7.06 -13.25
N GLU A 62 11.15 8.00 -13.80
CA GLU A 62 12.49 7.72 -14.30
C GLU A 62 13.40 7.13 -13.22
N GLY A 63 14.06 6.02 -13.56
CA GLY A 63 14.97 5.31 -12.66
C GLY A 63 14.29 4.56 -11.51
N LYS A 64 12.95 4.47 -11.51
CA LYS A 64 12.19 3.69 -10.52
C LYS A 64 11.85 2.29 -11.02
N GLN A 65 11.55 1.42 -10.07
CA GLN A 65 11.02 0.07 -10.28
C GLN A 65 9.92 -0.16 -9.25
N TRP A 66 8.92 -0.95 -9.60
CA TRP A 66 7.89 -1.38 -8.65
C TRP A 66 8.51 -2.19 -7.52
N ASN A 67 7.91 -2.14 -6.33
CA ASN A 67 8.32 -3.02 -5.24
C ASN A 67 7.91 -4.46 -5.58
N GLU A 68 8.84 -5.42 -5.39
CA GLU A 68 8.60 -6.84 -5.72
C GLU A 68 7.97 -7.63 -4.55
N SER A 69 7.95 -7.06 -3.33
CA SER A 69 7.39 -7.72 -2.13
C SER A 69 5.87 -7.49 -1.99
N VAL A 70 5.15 -7.41 -3.11
CA VAL A 70 3.71 -7.12 -3.21
C VAL A 70 2.95 -8.31 -3.81
N ASP A 71 1.65 -8.14 -3.99
CA ASP A 71 0.82 -9.08 -4.75
C ASP A 71 1.21 -9.14 -6.23
N THR A 72 1.04 -10.30 -6.87
CA THR A 72 1.44 -10.54 -8.27
C THR A 72 0.32 -10.34 -9.29
N GLU A 73 -0.84 -9.90 -8.87
CA GLU A 73 -1.93 -9.54 -9.78
C GLU A 73 -1.42 -8.48 -10.78
N PHE A 74 -1.80 -8.58 -12.04
CA PHE A 74 -1.27 -7.78 -13.16
C PHE A 74 0.27 -7.86 -13.34
N GLY A 75 0.89 -8.94 -12.87
CA GLY A 75 2.33 -9.15 -12.84
C GLY A 75 3.01 -8.54 -11.61
N ASN A 76 2.56 -7.37 -11.16
CA ASN A 76 3.00 -6.68 -9.94
C ASN A 76 1.93 -5.69 -9.53
N PHE A 77 1.47 -5.72 -8.28
CA PHE A 77 0.40 -4.84 -7.82
C PHE A 77 0.85 -3.81 -6.76
N ASP A 78 2.07 -3.31 -6.87
CA ASP A 78 2.57 -2.21 -6.03
C ASP A 78 1.68 -0.97 -6.18
N TYR A 79 1.46 -0.51 -7.40
CA TYR A 79 0.56 0.62 -7.66
C TYR A 79 -0.91 0.25 -7.49
N LEU A 80 -1.65 1.01 -6.68
CA LEU A 80 -3.11 0.96 -6.56
C LEU A 80 -3.78 2.17 -7.19
N MET A 81 -3.48 3.38 -6.70
CA MET A 81 -4.06 4.65 -7.16
C MET A 81 -3.20 5.85 -6.75
N GLY A 82 -3.34 6.95 -7.46
CA GLY A 82 -2.66 8.22 -7.15
C GLY A 82 -1.15 8.15 -7.32
N CYS A 83 -0.42 8.59 -6.30
CA CYS A 83 1.05 8.49 -6.26
C CYS A 83 1.47 7.30 -5.41
N ASP A 84 2.15 6.35 -6.01
CA ASP A 84 2.65 5.16 -5.32
C ASP A 84 3.92 5.46 -4.52
N VAL A 85 3.87 5.26 -3.20
CA VAL A 85 4.94 5.68 -2.27
C VAL A 85 6.11 4.71 -2.32
N HIS A 86 7.31 5.23 -2.61
CA HIS A 86 8.55 4.47 -2.65
C HIS A 86 9.04 4.08 -1.25
N VAL A 87 8.35 3.13 -0.61
CA VAL A 87 8.62 2.72 0.79
C VAL A 87 10.01 2.10 1.00
N THR A 88 10.69 1.67 -0.06
CA THR A 88 12.06 1.14 -0.02
C THR A 88 13.14 2.22 -0.15
N ASP A 89 12.80 3.48 -0.46
CA ASP A 89 13.74 4.61 -0.35
C ASP A 89 14.02 4.88 1.14
N PRO A 90 15.29 4.83 1.59
CA PRO A 90 15.62 5.01 3.01
C PRO A 90 15.08 6.33 3.60
N ARG A 91 15.08 7.42 2.83
CA ARG A 91 14.59 8.73 3.28
C ARG A 91 13.09 8.69 3.54
N VAL A 92 12.33 8.06 2.63
CA VAL A 92 10.88 7.89 2.74
C VAL A 92 10.55 6.96 3.91
N SER A 93 11.26 5.84 3.99
CA SER A 93 11.10 4.86 5.06
C SER A 93 11.33 5.47 6.45
N GLU A 94 12.42 6.24 6.62
CA GLU A 94 12.72 6.95 7.88
C GLU A 94 11.64 7.98 8.25
N GLU A 95 11.09 8.69 7.26
CA GLU A 95 9.99 9.63 7.52
C GLU A 95 8.71 8.91 7.93
N LEU A 96 8.38 7.78 7.32
CA LEU A 96 7.24 6.95 7.70
C LEU A 96 7.42 6.36 9.10
N ASP A 97 8.64 5.98 9.50
CA ASP A 97 8.96 5.52 10.85
C ASP A 97 8.75 6.65 11.88
N ARG A 98 9.22 7.86 11.56
CA ARG A 98 9.02 9.05 12.38
C ARG A 98 7.55 9.40 12.53
N TRP A 99 6.82 9.42 11.41
CA TRP A 99 5.40 9.68 11.39
C TRP A 99 4.61 8.65 12.20
N GLY A 100 4.92 7.36 12.05
CA GLY A 100 4.23 6.29 12.78
C GLY A 100 4.37 6.42 14.29
N ARG A 101 5.60 6.68 14.79
CA ARG A 101 5.84 6.94 16.22
C ARG A 101 5.06 8.15 16.72
N TRP A 102 5.19 9.27 16.01
CA TRP A 102 4.45 10.50 16.35
C TRP A 102 2.93 10.25 16.38
N TYR A 103 2.41 9.50 15.42
CA TYR A 103 0.98 9.20 15.34
C TYR A 103 0.50 8.41 16.56
N VAL A 104 1.17 7.32 16.90
CA VAL A 104 0.83 6.50 18.07
C VAL A 104 0.94 7.28 19.37
N GLU A 105 2.04 7.99 19.57
CA GLU A 105 2.28 8.78 20.79
C GLU A 105 1.28 9.94 20.95
N THR A 106 0.89 10.59 19.85
CA THR A 106 -0.01 11.75 19.88
C THR A 106 -1.46 11.35 20.05
N THR A 107 -1.88 10.27 19.38
CA THR A 107 -3.29 9.84 19.37
C THR A 107 -3.63 8.85 20.47
N GLY A 108 -2.64 8.12 20.97
CA GLY A 108 -2.84 7.09 22.00
C GLY A 108 -3.68 5.91 21.52
N VAL A 109 -3.62 5.57 20.24
CA VAL A 109 -4.37 4.44 19.67
C VAL A 109 -3.87 3.10 20.22
N ASP A 110 -4.79 2.18 20.48
CA ASP A 110 -4.49 0.85 21.01
C ASP A 110 -4.21 -0.19 19.92
N ALA A 111 -4.66 0.06 18.68
CA ALA A 111 -4.51 -0.85 17.54
C ALA A 111 -4.46 -0.07 16.21
N LEU A 112 -4.02 -0.74 15.14
CA LEU A 112 -3.92 -0.17 13.80
C LEU A 112 -4.78 -0.95 12.80
N ARG A 113 -5.47 -0.25 11.92
CA ARG A 113 -5.97 -0.81 10.67
C ARG A 113 -5.05 -0.36 9.54
N LEU A 114 -4.54 -1.32 8.78
CA LEU A 114 -3.66 -1.09 7.63
C LEU A 114 -4.47 -1.26 6.36
N ASP A 115 -4.59 -0.18 5.61
CA ASP A 115 -5.33 -0.14 4.35
C ASP A 115 -4.55 -0.80 3.23
N ALA A 116 -5.23 -1.51 2.32
CA ALA A 116 -4.71 -1.95 1.03
C ALA A 116 -3.33 -2.63 1.08
N VAL A 117 -3.08 -3.51 2.08
CA VAL A 117 -1.75 -4.05 2.37
C VAL A 117 -1.15 -4.90 1.25
N LYS A 118 -1.96 -5.42 0.31
CA LYS A 118 -1.46 -6.17 -0.85
C LYS A 118 -0.68 -5.30 -1.85
N HIS A 119 -0.84 -3.97 -1.77
CA HIS A 119 -0.22 -2.97 -2.64
C HIS A 119 0.98 -2.26 -2.01
N VAL A 120 1.42 -2.68 -0.83
CA VAL A 120 2.60 -2.13 -0.14
C VAL A 120 3.51 -3.29 0.22
N GLY A 121 4.80 -3.13 0.01
CA GLY A 121 5.75 -4.19 0.29
C GLY A 121 5.58 -4.85 1.65
N SER A 122 5.39 -6.16 1.66
CA SER A 122 5.21 -6.93 2.90
C SER A 122 6.44 -6.84 3.82
N ASP A 123 7.64 -6.72 3.25
CA ASP A 123 8.90 -6.47 3.95
C ASP A 123 8.89 -5.11 4.68
N PHE A 124 8.31 -4.07 4.07
CA PHE A 124 8.10 -2.79 4.75
C PHE A 124 7.24 -2.95 5.99
N TYR A 125 6.06 -3.57 5.88
CA TYR A 125 5.18 -3.74 7.04
C TYR A 125 5.78 -4.64 8.13
N ALA A 126 6.48 -5.72 7.75
CA ALA A 126 7.15 -6.60 8.71
C ALA A 126 8.15 -5.82 9.57
N ARG A 127 8.98 -4.97 8.95
CA ARG A 127 9.95 -4.10 9.61
C ARG A 127 9.23 -2.97 10.38
N TRP A 128 8.40 -2.18 9.71
CA TRP A 128 7.77 -0.98 10.26
C TRP A 128 6.95 -1.25 11.51
N LEU A 129 6.11 -2.30 11.51
CA LEU A 129 5.34 -2.71 12.69
C LEU A 129 6.24 -3.18 13.84
N GLY A 130 7.33 -3.89 13.53
CA GLY A 130 8.31 -4.33 14.52
C GLY A 130 8.99 -3.15 15.21
N ASP A 131 9.49 -2.20 14.41
CA ASP A 131 10.19 -1.00 14.90
C ASP A 131 9.24 -0.08 15.69
N LEU A 132 7.99 0.07 15.22
CA LEU A 132 6.98 0.88 15.89
C LEU A 132 6.61 0.30 17.26
N ARG A 133 6.38 -1.00 17.36
CA ARG A 133 6.13 -1.70 18.64
C ARG A 133 7.31 -1.59 19.59
N ALA A 134 8.52 -1.78 19.08
CA ALA A 134 9.74 -1.66 19.91
C ALA A 134 9.97 -0.23 20.42
N SER A 135 9.75 0.78 19.59
CA SER A 135 9.99 2.19 19.94
C SER A 135 8.96 2.77 20.88
N THR A 136 7.70 2.37 20.75
CA THR A 136 6.60 2.87 21.58
C THR A 136 6.38 2.05 22.85
N GLY A 137 6.89 0.80 22.89
CA GLY A 137 6.62 -0.15 23.97
C GLY A 137 5.19 -0.66 24.02
N HIS A 138 4.38 -0.39 22.99
CA HIS A 138 3.00 -0.84 22.87
C HIS A 138 2.91 -2.11 21.99
N PRO A 139 2.04 -3.08 22.35
CA PRO A 139 1.86 -4.29 21.53
C PRO A 139 1.27 -4.00 20.15
N LEU A 140 0.51 -2.90 20.01
CA LEU A 140 -0.14 -2.42 18.78
C LEU A 140 -0.64 -3.55 17.88
N PRO A 141 -1.69 -4.27 18.25
CA PRO A 141 -2.36 -5.19 17.36
C PRO A 141 -2.67 -4.50 16.02
N ALA A 142 -2.46 -5.20 14.92
CA ALA A 142 -2.74 -4.64 13.61
C ALA A 142 -3.63 -5.58 12.81
N VAL A 143 -4.60 -5.03 12.09
CA VAL A 143 -5.42 -5.73 11.11
C VAL A 143 -5.20 -5.11 9.74
N GLY A 144 -4.81 -5.92 8.76
CA GLY A 144 -4.58 -5.52 7.38
C GLY A 144 -5.76 -5.84 6.47
N GLU A 145 -5.99 -4.98 5.51
CA GLU A 145 -6.93 -5.22 4.42
C GLU A 145 -6.18 -5.80 3.23
N TYR A 146 -6.16 -7.13 3.14
CA TYR A 146 -5.68 -7.86 1.97
C TYR A 146 -6.89 -8.38 1.19
N TRP A 147 -7.23 -7.71 0.09
CA TRP A 147 -8.46 -7.99 -0.65
C TRP A 147 -8.24 -9.12 -1.65
N SER A 148 -8.41 -10.35 -1.21
CA SER A 148 -8.43 -11.56 -2.04
C SER A 148 -9.42 -12.58 -1.50
N GLY A 149 -10.06 -13.32 -2.42
CA GLY A 149 -10.90 -14.48 -2.08
C GLY A 149 -10.10 -15.77 -1.89
N ASP A 150 -8.81 -15.78 -2.19
CA ASP A 150 -7.94 -16.94 -2.03
C ASP A 150 -7.31 -16.98 -0.63
N VAL A 151 -7.70 -18.00 0.15
CA VAL A 151 -7.17 -18.22 1.51
C VAL A 151 -5.65 -18.38 1.51
N HIS A 152 -5.08 -19.03 0.48
CA HIS A 152 -3.64 -19.27 0.43
C HIS A 152 -2.83 -17.99 0.24
N GLU A 153 -3.35 -16.99 -0.49
CA GLU A 153 -2.73 -15.67 -0.58
C GLU A 153 -2.70 -14.96 0.77
N LEU A 154 -3.79 -15.06 1.54
CA LEU A 154 -3.86 -14.49 2.89
C LEU A 154 -2.88 -15.22 3.84
N GLU A 155 -2.85 -16.54 3.81
CA GLU A 155 -1.92 -17.34 4.63
C GLU A 155 -0.46 -17.01 4.29
N ASP A 156 -0.12 -16.90 3.01
CA ASP A 156 1.22 -16.53 2.56
C ASP A 156 1.62 -15.12 3.05
N TYR A 157 0.71 -14.15 2.97
CA TYR A 157 0.95 -12.82 3.51
C TYR A 157 1.20 -12.86 5.03
N LEU A 158 0.43 -13.63 5.79
CA LEU A 158 0.60 -13.78 7.24
C LEU A 158 1.95 -14.42 7.61
N THR A 159 2.54 -15.24 6.75
CA THR A 159 3.90 -15.78 6.98
C THR A 159 4.98 -14.71 6.77
N ARG A 160 4.75 -13.78 5.85
CA ARG A 160 5.68 -12.68 5.53
C ARG A 160 5.60 -11.52 6.52
N VAL A 161 4.41 -11.22 7.06
CA VAL A 161 4.20 -10.12 8.01
C VAL A 161 3.76 -10.68 9.37
N PRO A 162 4.68 -10.92 10.29
CA PRO A 162 4.34 -11.56 11.57
C PRO A 162 3.53 -10.62 12.49
N ASN A 163 2.66 -11.23 13.30
CA ASN A 163 1.84 -10.53 14.29
C ASN A 163 0.89 -9.46 13.68
N VAL A 164 0.36 -9.75 12.50
CA VAL A 164 -0.75 -9.02 11.87
C VAL A 164 -1.94 -9.99 11.75
N MET A 165 -3.14 -9.45 11.78
CA MET A 165 -4.38 -10.13 11.40
C MET A 165 -4.82 -9.61 10.04
N LEU A 166 -5.63 -10.37 9.32
CA LEU A 166 -6.26 -9.91 8.08
C LEU A 166 -7.79 -9.96 8.21
N PHE A 167 -8.48 -9.13 7.45
CA PHE A 167 -9.91 -9.31 7.25
C PHE A 167 -10.17 -10.64 6.55
N ASP A 168 -11.21 -11.34 6.95
CA ASP A 168 -11.65 -12.59 6.32
C ASP A 168 -12.44 -12.28 5.04
N VAL A 169 -11.70 -11.91 3.98
CA VAL A 169 -12.27 -11.58 2.68
C VAL A 169 -12.88 -12.82 1.99
N PRO A 170 -12.31 -14.03 2.07
CA PRO A 170 -12.97 -15.25 1.62
C PRO A 170 -14.36 -15.44 2.22
N LEU A 171 -14.51 -15.28 3.53
CA LEU A 171 -15.82 -15.35 4.20
C LEU A 171 -16.76 -14.23 3.70
N HIS A 172 -16.24 -13.01 3.46
CA HIS A 172 -17.03 -11.94 2.88
C HIS A 172 -17.64 -12.34 1.54
N TYR A 173 -16.86 -12.93 0.63
CA TYR A 173 -17.38 -13.40 -0.66
C TYR A 173 -18.40 -14.54 -0.49
N HIS A 174 -18.15 -15.50 0.38
CA HIS A 174 -19.11 -16.58 0.64
C HIS A 174 -20.43 -16.05 1.18
N LEU A 175 -20.41 -15.08 2.12
CA LEU A 175 -21.62 -14.45 2.66
C LEU A 175 -22.34 -13.63 1.59
N HIS A 176 -21.61 -12.90 0.75
CA HIS A 176 -22.19 -12.18 -0.39
C HIS A 176 -22.91 -13.15 -1.33
N ASP A 177 -22.24 -14.21 -1.77
CA ASP A 177 -22.81 -15.20 -2.69
C ASP A 177 -24.04 -15.87 -2.08
N ALA A 178 -24.00 -16.20 -0.78
CA ALA A 178 -25.16 -16.70 -0.07
C ALA A 178 -26.34 -15.70 -0.10
N SER A 179 -26.05 -14.41 0.05
CA SER A 179 -27.09 -13.37 0.10
C SER A 179 -27.82 -13.16 -1.23
N VAL A 180 -27.14 -13.40 -2.38
CA VAL A 180 -27.70 -13.22 -3.72
C VAL A 180 -28.16 -14.52 -4.39
N SER A 181 -28.08 -15.66 -3.69
CA SER A 181 -28.34 -17.00 -4.25
C SER A 181 -29.80 -17.41 -4.25
N ASP A 182 -30.73 -16.59 -3.77
CA ASP A 182 -32.14 -16.93 -3.58
C ASP A 182 -32.34 -18.24 -2.77
N GLY A 183 -31.47 -18.50 -1.79
CA GLY A 183 -31.54 -19.67 -0.93
C GLY A 183 -30.89 -20.94 -1.50
N ASN A 184 -30.17 -20.86 -2.59
CA ASN A 184 -29.52 -22.02 -3.22
C ASN A 184 -28.09 -22.30 -2.72
N VAL A 185 -27.67 -21.69 -1.59
CA VAL A 185 -26.37 -21.93 -0.97
C VAL A 185 -26.50 -22.83 0.25
N ASP A 186 -25.62 -23.82 0.33
CA ASP A 186 -25.44 -24.64 1.51
C ASP A 186 -24.58 -23.90 2.55
N LEU A 187 -25.22 -23.32 3.55
CA LEU A 187 -24.55 -22.54 4.61
C LEU A 187 -23.59 -23.39 5.48
N SER A 188 -23.69 -24.74 5.45
CA SER A 188 -22.72 -25.59 6.14
C SER A 188 -21.31 -25.54 5.56
N ARG A 189 -21.15 -24.94 4.37
CA ARG A 189 -19.88 -24.77 3.66
C ARG A 189 -19.20 -23.40 3.92
N LEU A 190 -19.78 -22.60 4.82
CA LEU A 190 -19.19 -21.29 5.17
C LEU A 190 -18.01 -21.40 6.16
N TRP A 191 -17.75 -22.59 6.68
CA TRP A 191 -16.68 -22.87 7.68
C TRP A 191 -15.72 -23.92 7.19
#